data_b37351ed267e8b8e3e0a6c63345c0888
#
_entry.id   b37351ed267e8b8e3e0a6c63345c0888
#
_cell.length_a   1.000
_cell.length_b   1.000
_cell.length_c   1.000
_cell.angle_alpha   90.00
_cell.angle_beta   90.00
_cell.angle_gamma   90.00
#
_symmetry.space_group_name_H-M   'P 1'
#
loop_
_entity.id
_entity.type
_entity.pdbx_description
1 polymer ?
#
loop_
_entity_poly.entity_id
_entity_poly.type
_entity_poly.pdbx_seq_one_letter_code
_entity_poly.pdbx_strand_id
1 'polypeptide(L)'
;MQNVLNALRVLDEVAARQPVGVSDLARAVELPKSTVQRALLTLREAGWLRQTASGTAGRWVLTTKPLLLGRHASGELGLRDVAVPVMEDLRGRCDETVHLAVPEGGKVVLIERLETSQPVRIILPLGKNLPLHASANGKAVLAASTPEEIERHLTEELPRFTETTVTDADALREELAAIRARGYATNDGEWRTDVSATASAVLGPSGHPVASLSINIPSSRLTSESRAAHAELVREAAERIGAALGGGHGGRPGGTSGGRPGGGHSRRTP
;
A
#
# COMPACT_ATOMS: atom_id res chain seq x y z
N MET A 1 3.54 -10.53 -27.17
CA MET A 1 2.94 -9.98 -25.93
C MET A 1 2.54 -11.09 -24.94
N GLN A 2 1.82 -12.15 -25.34
CA GLN A 2 1.34 -13.19 -24.41
C GLN A 2 2.43 -13.88 -23.59
N ASN A 3 3.61 -14.09 -24.15
CA ASN A 3 4.74 -14.72 -23.42
C ASN A 3 5.24 -13.86 -22.24
N VAL A 4 5.23 -12.54 -22.36
CA VAL A 4 5.61 -11.63 -21.27
C VAL A 4 4.57 -11.69 -20.15
N LEU A 5 3.28 -11.61 -20.50
CA LEU A 5 2.20 -11.74 -19.53
C LEU A 5 2.24 -13.07 -18.79
N ASN A 6 2.48 -14.17 -19.50
CA ASN A 6 2.62 -15.49 -18.90
C ASN A 6 3.82 -15.55 -17.95
N ALA A 7 4.96 -14.93 -18.30
CA ALA A 7 6.13 -14.88 -17.42
C ALA A 7 5.85 -14.08 -16.14
N LEU A 8 5.16 -12.95 -16.24
CA LEU A 8 4.75 -12.14 -15.08
C LEU A 8 3.77 -12.92 -14.18
N ARG A 9 2.74 -13.58 -14.76
CA ARG A 9 1.83 -14.45 -13.98
C ARG A 9 2.57 -15.57 -13.24
N VAL A 10 3.57 -16.19 -13.88
CA VAL A 10 4.40 -17.22 -13.24
C VAL A 10 5.24 -16.61 -12.10
N LEU A 11 5.77 -15.38 -12.27
CA LEU A 11 6.51 -14.66 -11.24
C LEU A 11 5.64 -14.38 -10.01
N ASP A 12 4.42 -13.90 -10.21
CA ASP A 12 3.45 -13.63 -9.15
C ASP A 12 3.10 -14.89 -8.36
N GLU A 13 2.87 -16.02 -9.06
CA GLU A 13 2.58 -17.30 -8.40
C GLU A 13 3.79 -17.87 -7.64
N VAL A 14 5.02 -17.64 -8.14
CA VAL A 14 6.23 -17.98 -7.36
C VAL A 14 6.29 -17.11 -6.11
N ALA A 15 6.04 -15.81 -6.20
CA ALA A 15 6.04 -14.91 -5.06
C ALA A 15 5.06 -15.36 -3.97
N ALA A 16 3.85 -15.78 -4.36
CA ALA A 16 2.78 -16.19 -3.45
C ALA A 16 3.00 -17.58 -2.80
N ARG A 17 3.70 -18.52 -3.50
CA ARG A 17 3.74 -19.96 -3.11
C ARG A 17 5.13 -20.50 -2.84
N GLN A 18 6.16 -19.67 -2.91
CA GLN A 18 7.55 -20.13 -2.74
C GLN A 18 7.82 -20.80 -1.39
N PRO A 19 8.62 -21.87 -1.36
CA PRO A 19 9.29 -22.54 -2.49
C PRO A 19 8.34 -23.47 -3.23
N VAL A 20 8.25 -23.36 -4.57
CA VAL A 20 7.23 -24.01 -5.40
C VAL A 20 7.81 -24.79 -6.58
N GLY A 21 7.15 -25.90 -6.96
CA GLY A 21 7.53 -26.73 -8.08
C GLY A 21 6.85 -26.35 -9.40
N VAL A 22 7.45 -26.75 -10.54
CA VAL A 22 6.91 -26.48 -11.90
C VAL A 22 5.49 -26.99 -12.07
N SER A 23 5.19 -28.20 -11.56
CA SER A 23 3.87 -28.83 -11.73
C SER A 23 2.76 -28.09 -10.96
N ASP A 24 3.08 -27.56 -9.79
CA ASP A 24 2.14 -26.80 -8.98
C ASP A 24 1.87 -25.44 -9.61
N LEU A 25 2.93 -24.78 -10.12
CA LEU A 25 2.80 -23.54 -10.89
C LEU A 25 1.96 -23.74 -12.14
N ALA A 26 2.23 -24.78 -12.93
CA ALA A 26 1.49 -25.06 -14.16
C ALA A 26 -0.02 -25.21 -13.91
N ARG A 27 -0.38 -25.83 -12.79
CA ARG A 27 -1.76 -25.97 -12.35
C ARG A 27 -2.37 -24.66 -11.91
N ALA A 28 -1.59 -23.85 -11.16
CA ALA A 28 -2.04 -22.57 -10.63
C ALA A 28 -2.27 -21.50 -11.72
N VAL A 29 -1.38 -21.44 -12.73
CA VAL A 29 -1.51 -20.47 -13.83
C VAL A 29 -2.31 -20.98 -15.02
N GLU A 30 -2.74 -22.25 -14.99
CA GLU A 30 -3.46 -22.93 -16.08
C GLU A 30 -2.71 -22.90 -17.42
N LEU A 31 -1.39 -23.16 -17.37
CA LEU A 31 -0.52 -23.20 -18.53
C LEU A 31 0.19 -24.54 -18.67
N PRO A 32 0.55 -24.95 -19.89
CA PRO A 32 1.37 -26.14 -20.12
C PRO A 32 2.70 -26.05 -19.35
N LYS A 33 3.14 -27.17 -18.77
CA LYS A 33 4.42 -27.26 -18.02
C LYS A 33 5.61 -26.74 -18.83
N SER A 34 5.65 -27.01 -20.13
CA SER A 34 6.71 -26.51 -21.03
C SER A 34 6.75 -24.98 -21.14
N THR A 35 5.57 -24.33 -21.11
CA THR A 35 5.45 -22.86 -21.11
C THR A 35 5.93 -22.28 -19.79
N VAL A 36 5.49 -22.86 -18.66
CA VAL A 36 5.93 -22.46 -17.32
C VAL A 36 7.44 -22.67 -17.16
N GLN A 37 7.97 -23.80 -17.63
CA GLN A 37 9.42 -24.07 -17.57
C GLN A 37 10.23 -23.02 -18.33
N ARG A 38 9.79 -22.60 -19.53
CA ARG A 38 10.46 -21.54 -20.29
C ARG A 38 10.40 -20.20 -19.54
N ALA A 39 9.24 -19.83 -19.02
CA ALA A 39 9.08 -18.61 -18.22
C ALA A 39 10.03 -18.59 -17.01
N LEU A 40 10.10 -19.69 -16.26
CA LEU A 40 11.00 -19.84 -15.11
C LEU A 40 12.47 -19.72 -15.47
N LEU A 41 12.90 -20.31 -16.59
CA LEU A 41 14.27 -20.20 -17.08
C LEU A 41 14.62 -18.77 -17.50
N THR A 42 13.72 -18.09 -18.24
CA THR A 42 13.88 -16.69 -18.63
C THR A 42 13.94 -15.77 -17.41
N LEU A 43 13.05 -15.97 -16.43
CA LEU A 43 13.04 -15.18 -15.18
C LEU A 43 14.31 -15.43 -14.33
N ARG A 44 14.85 -16.66 -14.35
CA ARG A 44 16.14 -16.98 -13.71
C ARG A 44 17.29 -16.27 -14.42
N GLU A 45 17.35 -16.35 -15.75
CA GLU A 45 18.38 -15.67 -16.55
C GLU A 45 18.32 -14.14 -16.33
N ALA A 46 17.13 -13.58 -16.24
CA ALA A 46 16.91 -12.17 -15.91
C ALA A 46 17.18 -11.84 -14.41
N GLY A 47 17.54 -12.82 -13.59
CA GLY A 47 17.89 -12.64 -12.17
C GLY A 47 16.71 -12.46 -11.21
N TRP A 48 15.47 -12.78 -11.63
CA TRP A 48 14.28 -12.66 -10.76
C TRP A 48 14.08 -13.88 -9.87
N LEU A 49 14.41 -15.06 -10.38
CA LEU A 49 14.20 -16.34 -9.72
C LEU A 49 15.50 -17.11 -9.55
N ARG A 50 15.53 -17.98 -8.56
CA ARG A 50 16.55 -18.99 -8.37
C ARG A 50 15.93 -20.32 -7.95
N GLN A 51 16.65 -21.41 -8.14
CA GLN A 51 16.28 -22.69 -7.58
C GLN A 51 16.90 -22.88 -6.20
N THR A 52 16.17 -23.56 -5.31
CA THR A 52 16.73 -24.00 -4.03
C THR A 52 17.68 -25.16 -4.25
N ALA A 53 18.71 -25.27 -3.40
CA ALA A 53 19.70 -26.36 -3.47
C ALA A 53 19.19 -27.71 -2.90
N SER A 54 17.95 -27.77 -2.37
CA SER A 54 17.43 -28.92 -1.64
C SER A 54 16.52 -29.80 -2.50
N GLY A 55 16.84 -31.10 -2.65
CA GLY A 55 16.00 -32.14 -3.25
C GLY A 55 16.27 -32.42 -4.72
N THR A 56 15.77 -33.59 -5.21
CA THR A 56 15.92 -34.09 -6.58
C THR A 56 15.20 -33.26 -7.64
N ALA A 57 14.29 -32.36 -7.25
CA ALA A 57 13.65 -31.40 -8.14
C ALA A 57 13.74 -30.02 -7.46
N GLY A 58 14.67 -29.18 -7.94
CA GLY A 58 14.85 -27.83 -7.43
C GLY A 58 13.52 -27.05 -7.42
N ARG A 59 13.20 -26.42 -6.27
CA ARG A 59 12.03 -25.55 -6.13
C ARG A 59 12.42 -24.11 -6.45
N TRP A 60 11.45 -23.34 -6.94
CA TRP A 60 11.65 -21.96 -7.37
C TRP A 60 11.31 -20.97 -6.25
N VAL A 61 12.18 -20.00 -6.09
CA VAL A 61 12.02 -18.89 -5.14
C VAL A 61 12.47 -17.59 -5.78
N LEU A 62 11.97 -16.47 -5.27
CA LEU A 62 12.44 -15.14 -5.64
C LEU A 62 13.90 -14.93 -5.24
N THR A 63 14.58 -14.06 -5.99
CA THR A 63 15.86 -13.46 -5.59
C THR A 63 15.60 -12.19 -4.77
N THR A 64 16.65 -11.41 -4.50
CA THR A 64 16.56 -10.07 -3.92
C THR A 64 16.22 -8.98 -4.95
N LYS A 65 16.16 -9.30 -6.25
CA LYS A 65 15.92 -8.33 -7.32
C LYS A 65 14.61 -7.56 -7.18
N PRO A 66 13.45 -8.19 -6.85
CA PRO A 66 12.21 -7.48 -6.58
C PRO A 66 12.34 -6.42 -5.48
N LEU A 67 13.10 -6.73 -4.40
CA LEU A 67 13.35 -5.78 -3.32
C LEU A 67 14.14 -4.56 -3.81
N LEU A 68 15.16 -4.77 -4.65
CA LEU A 68 15.94 -3.67 -5.22
C LEU A 68 15.10 -2.80 -6.14
N LEU A 69 14.24 -3.39 -6.97
CA LEU A 69 13.33 -2.64 -7.83
C LEU A 69 12.28 -1.88 -7.04
N GLY A 70 11.71 -2.51 -6.01
CA GLY A 70 10.80 -1.85 -5.08
C GLY A 70 11.44 -0.59 -4.47
N ARG A 71 12.73 -0.63 -4.11
CA ARG A 71 13.46 0.55 -3.61
C ARG A 71 13.57 1.68 -4.64
N HIS A 72 13.58 1.41 -5.93
CA HIS A 72 13.61 2.44 -6.98
C HIS A 72 12.22 2.95 -7.37
N ALA A 73 11.19 2.14 -7.19
CA ALA A 73 9.79 2.52 -7.39
C ALA A 73 9.29 3.52 -6.34
N SER A 74 10.13 3.87 -5.41
CA SER A 74 9.81 4.43 -4.12
C SER A 74 9.92 5.94 -3.97
N GLY A 75 9.18 6.68 -4.74
CA GLY A 75 8.49 7.85 -4.15
C GLY A 75 7.64 7.39 -2.95
N GLU A 76 7.22 6.12 -2.98
CA GLU A 76 6.41 5.45 -1.96
C GLU A 76 7.20 4.78 -0.82
N LEU A 77 8.51 4.53 -0.94
CA LEU A 77 9.34 4.00 0.14
C LEU A 77 9.57 5.02 1.25
N GLY A 78 9.67 6.30 0.91
CA GLY A 78 9.65 7.34 1.94
C GLY A 78 8.34 7.33 2.74
N LEU A 79 7.21 7.04 2.08
CA LEU A 79 5.91 6.90 2.73
C LEU A 79 5.89 5.74 3.73
N ARG A 80 6.34 4.55 3.33
CA ARG A 80 6.33 3.38 4.22
C ARG A 80 7.24 3.57 5.43
N ASP A 81 8.44 4.09 5.23
CA ASP A 81 9.40 4.33 6.31
C ASP A 81 8.89 5.35 7.34
N VAL A 82 8.15 6.36 6.88
CA VAL A 82 7.50 7.35 7.73
C VAL A 82 6.24 6.76 8.40
N ALA A 83 5.46 5.96 7.67
CA ALA A 83 4.18 5.47 8.14
C ALA A 83 4.30 4.35 9.18
N VAL A 84 5.26 3.42 9.04
CA VAL A 84 5.35 2.24 9.91
C VAL A 84 5.45 2.58 11.39
N PRO A 85 6.29 3.52 11.85
CA PRO A 85 6.33 3.89 13.27
C PRO A 85 4.99 4.47 13.79
N VAL A 86 4.29 5.24 12.94
CA VAL A 86 2.97 5.80 13.29
C VAL A 86 1.90 4.70 13.32
N MET A 87 1.97 3.75 12.41
CA MET A 87 1.08 2.58 12.38
C MET A 87 1.28 1.68 13.62
N GLU A 88 2.52 1.50 14.08
CA GLU A 88 2.83 0.74 15.30
C GLU A 88 2.20 1.40 16.54
N ASP A 89 2.34 2.72 16.67
CA ASP A 89 1.69 3.50 17.73
C ASP A 89 0.16 3.36 17.65
N LEU A 90 -0.42 3.56 16.47
CA LEU A 90 -1.87 3.42 16.23
C LEU A 90 -2.36 2.03 16.61
N ARG A 91 -1.68 0.98 16.15
CA ARG A 91 -2.03 -0.42 16.48
C ARG A 91 -1.94 -0.67 17.99
N GLY A 92 -0.93 -0.13 18.66
CA GLY A 92 -0.76 -0.24 20.12
C GLY A 92 -1.91 0.42 20.90
N ARG A 93 -2.50 1.50 20.37
CA ARG A 93 -3.60 2.24 21.00
C ARG A 93 -4.97 1.63 20.74
N CYS A 94 -5.22 1.04 19.58
CA CYS A 94 -6.52 0.48 19.21
C CYS A 94 -6.59 -1.06 19.36
N ASP A 95 -5.46 -1.76 19.41
CA ASP A 95 -5.32 -3.23 19.35
C ASP A 95 -6.16 -3.87 18.23
N GLU A 96 -6.20 -3.23 17.06
CA GLU A 96 -6.85 -3.72 15.85
C GLU A 96 -5.88 -3.72 14.66
N THR A 97 -6.25 -4.41 13.58
CA THR A 97 -5.42 -4.46 12.38
C THR A 97 -5.40 -3.10 11.69
N VAL A 98 -4.20 -2.58 11.42
CA VAL A 98 -3.97 -1.31 10.72
C VAL A 98 -3.48 -1.58 9.31
N HIS A 99 -4.09 -0.94 8.32
CA HIS A 99 -3.69 -1.02 6.91
C HIS A 99 -3.23 0.33 6.38
N LEU A 100 -2.18 0.33 5.55
CA LEU A 100 -1.77 1.44 4.72
C LEU A 100 -1.99 1.06 3.25
N ALA A 101 -2.72 1.88 2.51
CA ALA A 101 -3.01 1.65 1.11
C ALA A 101 -2.73 2.91 0.28
N VAL A 102 -2.32 2.75 -0.97
CA VAL A 102 -1.99 3.86 -1.89
C VAL A 102 -2.95 3.87 -3.07
N PRO A 103 -3.32 5.05 -3.61
CA PRO A 103 -4.11 5.15 -4.82
C PRO A 103 -3.32 4.70 -6.04
N GLU A 104 -3.86 3.80 -6.85
CA GLU A 104 -3.27 3.31 -8.08
C GLU A 104 -4.35 2.89 -9.09
N GLY A 105 -4.36 3.50 -10.27
CA GLY A 105 -5.19 3.08 -11.41
C GLY A 105 -6.69 2.95 -11.10
N GLY A 106 -7.29 3.90 -10.38
CA GLY A 106 -8.72 3.88 -10.03
C GLY A 106 -9.09 2.93 -8.87
N LYS A 107 -8.10 2.48 -8.11
CA LYS A 107 -8.24 1.62 -6.91
C LYS A 107 -7.28 2.09 -5.83
N VAL A 108 -7.38 1.51 -4.64
CA VAL A 108 -6.31 1.62 -3.64
C VAL A 108 -5.67 0.25 -3.43
N VAL A 109 -4.35 0.23 -3.34
CA VAL A 109 -3.55 -0.99 -3.19
C VAL A 109 -2.99 -1.05 -1.78
N LEU A 110 -3.20 -2.17 -1.08
CA LEU A 110 -2.65 -2.40 0.25
C LEU A 110 -1.14 -2.61 0.18
N ILE A 111 -0.36 -1.70 0.77
CA ILE A 111 1.12 -1.75 0.74
C ILE A 111 1.74 -2.14 2.07
N GLU A 112 1.03 -1.94 3.19
CA GLU A 112 1.51 -2.35 4.52
C GLU A 112 0.33 -2.74 5.41
N ARG A 113 0.61 -3.67 6.33
CA ARG A 113 -0.35 -4.19 7.31
C ARG A 113 0.34 -4.49 8.63
N LEU A 114 -0.20 -3.97 9.72
CA LEU A 114 0.19 -4.37 11.07
C LEU A 114 -0.98 -5.11 11.71
N GLU A 115 -0.75 -6.39 12.03
CA GLU A 115 -1.79 -7.25 12.60
C GLU A 115 -1.98 -6.99 14.10
N THR A 116 -3.22 -7.06 14.55
CA THR A 116 -3.59 -7.08 15.96
C THR A 116 -3.12 -8.37 16.65
N SER A 117 -3.02 -8.33 17.96
CA SER A 117 -2.79 -9.51 18.80
C SER A 117 -4.06 -10.38 18.99
N GLN A 118 -5.21 -9.87 18.62
CA GLN A 118 -6.51 -10.54 18.79
C GLN A 118 -6.60 -11.85 17.97
N PRO A 119 -7.22 -12.91 18.50
CA PRO A 119 -7.33 -14.21 17.82
C PRO A 119 -8.17 -14.13 16.53
N VAL A 120 -9.25 -13.32 16.53
CA VAL A 120 -10.07 -13.04 15.35
C VAL A 120 -9.67 -11.68 14.81
N ARG A 121 -9.14 -11.65 13.60
CA ARG A 121 -8.60 -10.43 13.00
C ARG A 121 -8.76 -10.39 11.48
N ILE A 122 -8.74 -9.21 10.93
CA ILE A 122 -8.84 -8.98 9.48
C ILE A 122 -7.45 -9.09 8.85
N ILE A 123 -7.27 -10.06 7.95
CA ILE A 123 -6.02 -10.27 7.21
C ILE A 123 -6.30 -10.17 5.72
N LEU A 124 -5.68 -9.19 5.07
CA LEU A 124 -5.65 -9.05 3.62
C LEU A 124 -4.20 -9.18 3.13
N PRO A 125 -3.93 -9.85 2.01
CA PRO A 125 -2.58 -9.92 1.46
C PRO A 125 -2.12 -8.54 0.97
N LEU A 126 -0.83 -8.23 1.12
CA LEU A 126 -0.23 -7.05 0.48
C LEU A 126 -0.39 -7.15 -1.03
N GLY A 127 -0.54 -6.00 -1.70
CA GLY A 127 -0.90 -5.93 -3.13
C GLY A 127 -2.39 -6.12 -3.41
N LYS A 128 -3.24 -6.34 -2.38
CA LYS A 128 -4.69 -6.46 -2.57
C LYS A 128 -5.28 -5.14 -3.01
N ASN A 129 -6.02 -5.17 -4.12
CA ASN A 129 -6.84 -4.05 -4.59
C ASN A 129 -8.10 -3.92 -3.73
N LEU A 130 -8.38 -2.72 -3.27
CA LEU A 130 -9.57 -2.34 -2.53
C LEU A 130 -10.42 -1.40 -3.40
N PRO A 131 -11.76 -1.60 -3.49
CA PRO A 131 -12.62 -0.73 -4.28
C PRO A 131 -12.70 0.67 -3.67
N LEU A 132 -12.71 1.71 -4.54
CA LEU A 132 -12.78 3.11 -4.09
C LEU A 132 -14.11 3.42 -3.38
N HIS A 133 -15.24 2.93 -3.88
CA HIS A 133 -16.57 3.26 -3.34
C HIS A 133 -17.01 2.40 -2.17
N ALA A 134 -16.45 1.19 -1.99
CA ALA A 134 -16.96 0.21 -1.03
C ALA A 134 -15.97 -0.14 0.08
N SER A 135 -14.75 0.43 0.09
CA SER A 135 -13.79 0.27 1.19
C SER A 135 -13.57 1.58 1.92
N ALA A 136 -13.32 1.53 3.23
CA ALA A 136 -13.03 2.74 3.99
C ALA A 136 -11.78 3.48 3.44
N ASN A 137 -10.70 2.74 3.11
CA ASN A 137 -9.51 3.29 2.46
C ASN A 137 -9.83 3.99 1.14
N GLY A 138 -10.63 3.33 0.30
CA GLY A 138 -11.03 3.89 -1.00
C GLY A 138 -11.87 5.15 -0.86
N LYS A 139 -12.91 5.12 0.00
CA LYS A 139 -13.76 6.30 0.24
C LYS A 139 -12.97 7.45 0.85
N ALA A 140 -12.01 7.19 1.73
CA ALA A 140 -11.15 8.24 2.30
C ALA A 140 -10.28 8.91 1.22
N VAL A 141 -9.65 8.13 0.32
CA VAL A 141 -8.88 8.65 -0.82
C VAL A 141 -9.79 9.43 -1.76
N LEU A 142 -10.92 8.85 -2.16
CA LEU A 142 -11.83 9.47 -3.12
C LEU A 142 -12.40 10.79 -2.59
N ALA A 143 -12.78 10.83 -1.31
CA ALA A 143 -13.25 12.07 -0.67
C ALA A 143 -12.19 13.18 -0.63
N ALA A 144 -10.91 12.84 -0.60
CA ALA A 144 -9.80 13.79 -0.61
C ALA A 144 -9.31 14.13 -2.03
N SER A 145 -9.79 13.43 -3.07
CA SER A 145 -9.44 13.66 -4.47
C SER A 145 -10.09 14.92 -5.04
N THR A 146 -9.68 15.33 -6.25
CA THR A 146 -10.30 16.51 -6.92
C THR A 146 -11.75 16.24 -7.31
N PRO A 147 -12.57 17.27 -7.50
CA PRO A 147 -13.94 17.10 -7.99
C PRO A 147 -14.02 16.34 -9.32
N GLU A 148 -13.06 16.57 -10.22
CA GLU A 148 -12.98 15.91 -11.52
C GLU A 148 -12.67 14.41 -11.40
N GLU A 149 -11.84 14.03 -10.44
CA GLU A 149 -11.53 12.62 -10.15
C GLU A 149 -12.73 11.90 -9.53
N ILE A 150 -13.44 12.57 -8.62
CA ILE A 150 -14.68 12.06 -8.04
C ILE A 150 -15.71 11.83 -9.12
N GLU A 151 -16.03 12.84 -9.94
CA GLU A 151 -17.03 12.73 -11.00
C GLU A 151 -16.65 11.66 -12.02
N ARG A 152 -15.38 11.53 -12.40
CA ARG A 152 -14.92 10.46 -13.28
C ARG A 152 -15.23 9.09 -12.67
N HIS A 153 -14.97 8.88 -11.39
CA HIS A 153 -15.27 7.61 -10.73
C HIS A 153 -16.78 7.35 -10.64
N LEU A 154 -17.59 8.38 -10.42
CA LEU A 154 -19.04 8.27 -10.35
C LEU A 154 -19.71 7.96 -11.70
N THR A 155 -19.00 8.19 -12.83
CA THR A 155 -19.47 7.77 -14.17
C THR A 155 -19.18 6.30 -14.48
N GLU A 156 -18.34 5.63 -13.68
CA GLU A 156 -18.05 4.20 -13.81
C GLU A 156 -19.14 3.36 -13.14
N GLU A 157 -19.20 2.07 -13.50
CA GLU A 157 -20.05 1.13 -12.78
C GLU A 157 -19.57 0.98 -11.33
N LEU A 158 -20.47 1.10 -10.35
CA LEU A 158 -20.22 0.88 -8.93
C LEU A 158 -20.67 -0.54 -8.54
N PRO A 159 -19.79 -1.56 -8.59
CA PRO A 159 -20.17 -2.94 -8.35
C PRO A 159 -20.73 -3.14 -6.94
N ARG A 160 -21.81 -3.90 -6.83
CA ARG A 160 -22.36 -4.34 -5.55
C ARG A 160 -21.57 -5.53 -5.01
N PHE A 161 -21.05 -5.41 -3.82
CA PHE A 161 -20.33 -6.49 -3.12
C PHE A 161 -21.18 -7.12 -2.02
N THR A 162 -22.02 -6.32 -1.36
CA THR A 162 -22.93 -6.74 -0.29
C THR A 162 -24.25 -5.97 -0.42
N GLU A 163 -25.22 -6.30 0.42
CA GLU A 163 -26.48 -5.56 0.48
C GLU A 163 -26.31 -4.08 0.91
N THR A 164 -25.26 -3.80 1.70
CA THR A 164 -24.98 -2.45 2.21
C THR A 164 -24.04 -1.63 1.29
N THR A 165 -23.56 -2.19 0.18
CA THR A 165 -22.72 -1.45 -0.76
C THR A 165 -23.49 -0.27 -1.36
N VAL A 166 -22.92 0.94 -1.25
CA VAL A 166 -23.45 2.13 -1.94
C VAL A 166 -23.15 2.02 -3.43
N THR A 167 -24.19 1.92 -4.26
CA THR A 167 -24.08 1.77 -5.73
C THR A 167 -24.77 2.92 -6.47
N ASP A 168 -25.41 3.82 -5.75
CA ASP A 168 -25.99 5.04 -6.30
C ASP A 168 -24.96 6.18 -6.27
N ALA A 169 -24.77 6.84 -7.43
CA ALA A 169 -23.73 7.87 -7.57
C ALA A 169 -24.03 9.13 -6.73
N ASP A 170 -25.31 9.50 -6.60
CA ASP A 170 -25.69 10.69 -5.85
C ASP A 170 -25.53 10.45 -4.34
N ALA A 171 -25.95 9.28 -3.86
CA ALA A 171 -25.73 8.85 -2.47
C ALA A 171 -24.23 8.78 -2.13
N LEU A 172 -23.41 8.25 -3.04
CA LEU A 172 -21.95 8.21 -2.84
C LEU A 172 -21.37 9.64 -2.82
N ARG A 173 -21.82 10.53 -3.67
CA ARG A 173 -21.37 11.95 -3.71
C ARG A 173 -21.67 12.65 -2.38
N GLU A 174 -22.86 12.46 -1.82
CA GLU A 174 -23.24 13.00 -0.52
C GLU A 174 -22.37 12.42 0.61
N GLU A 175 -22.13 11.12 0.59
CA GLU A 175 -21.26 10.46 1.57
C GLU A 175 -19.83 10.99 1.49
N LEU A 176 -19.26 11.15 0.28
CA LEU A 176 -17.91 11.70 0.09
C LEU A 176 -17.79 13.14 0.60
N ALA A 177 -18.82 13.96 0.40
CA ALA A 177 -18.86 15.32 0.96
C ALA A 177 -18.87 15.31 2.50
N ALA A 178 -19.63 14.40 3.10
CA ALA A 178 -19.65 14.20 4.55
C ALA A 178 -18.30 13.69 5.09
N ILE A 179 -17.65 12.75 4.37
CA ILE A 179 -16.30 12.24 4.69
C ILE A 179 -15.28 13.38 4.65
N ARG A 180 -15.30 14.20 3.61
CA ARG A 180 -14.41 15.37 3.48
C ARG A 180 -14.57 16.34 4.65
N ALA A 181 -15.80 16.60 5.08
CA ALA A 181 -16.08 17.51 6.19
C ALA A 181 -15.60 16.99 7.55
N ARG A 182 -15.75 15.67 7.82
CA ARG A 182 -15.37 15.05 9.09
C ARG A 182 -13.95 14.50 9.13
N GLY A 183 -13.26 14.34 7.97
CA GLY A 183 -11.89 13.89 7.84
C GLY A 183 -11.67 12.38 7.92
N TYR A 184 -12.73 11.58 8.00
CA TYR A 184 -12.62 10.11 8.01
C TYR A 184 -13.79 9.44 7.29
N ALA A 185 -13.52 8.27 6.73
CA ALA A 185 -14.50 7.38 6.12
C ALA A 185 -14.76 6.17 7.01
N THR A 186 -15.97 5.61 6.91
CA THR A 186 -16.34 4.34 7.53
C THR A 186 -16.76 3.34 6.47
N ASN A 187 -16.60 2.06 6.76
CA ASN A 187 -17.16 0.94 6.02
C ASN A 187 -17.83 0.01 7.03
N ASP A 188 -19.11 -0.26 6.84
CA ASP A 188 -19.90 -1.15 7.69
C ASP A 188 -20.44 -2.31 6.88
N GLY A 189 -19.54 -3.24 6.52
CA GLY A 189 -19.90 -4.41 5.75
C GLY A 189 -20.15 -4.16 4.26
N GLU A 190 -19.78 -3.01 3.71
CA GLU A 190 -20.07 -2.62 2.32
C GLU A 190 -19.26 -3.41 1.30
N TRP A 191 -18.02 -3.82 1.62
CA TRP A 191 -17.19 -4.66 0.77
C TRP A 191 -17.19 -6.13 1.20
N ARG A 192 -17.21 -6.36 2.52
CA ARG A 192 -17.30 -7.68 3.14
C ARG A 192 -18.18 -7.55 4.37
N THR A 193 -19.21 -8.37 4.46
CA THR A 193 -20.24 -8.29 5.51
C THR A 193 -19.69 -8.44 6.93
N ASP A 194 -18.58 -9.16 7.07
CA ASP A 194 -17.92 -9.46 8.35
C ASP A 194 -16.88 -8.42 8.77
N VAL A 195 -16.66 -7.38 7.97
CA VAL A 195 -15.59 -6.38 8.18
C VAL A 195 -16.17 -4.98 8.31
N SER A 196 -15.81 -4.32 9.37
CA SER A 196 -15.97 -2.87 9.53
C SER A 196 -14.60 -2.20 9.56
N ALA A 197 -14.53 -0.98 9.06
CA ALA A 197 -13.28 -0.22 9.02
C ALA A 197 -13.52 1.28 9.16
N THR A 198 -12.56 1.97 9.73
CA THR A 198 -12.50 3.44 9.76
C THR A 198 -11.17 3.87 9.14
N ALA A 199 -11.20 4.82 8.19
CA ALA A 199 -10.02 5.23 7.46
C ALA A 199 -9.92 6.76 7.33
N SER A 200 -8.69 7.27 7.20
CA SER A 200 -8.42 8.67 6.86
C SER A 200 -7.42 8.73 5.71
N ALA A 201 -7.55 9.74 4.85
CA ALA A 201 -6.60 10.01 3.79
C ALA A 201 -5.31 10.60 4.37
N VAL A 202 -4.18 10.14 3.89
CA VAL A 202 -2.87 10.76 4.11
C VAL A 202 -2.62 11.74 2.98
N LEU A 203 -2.56 13.01 3.29
CA LEU A 203 -2.33 14.05 2.29
C LEU A 203 -0.83 14.31 2.13
N GLY A 204 -0.38 14.35 0.89
CA GLY A 204 0.97 14.78 0.55
C GLY A 204 1.14 16.31 0.63
N PRO A 205 2.37 16.82 0.39
CA PRO A 205 2.66 18.26 0.44
C PRO A 205 1.81 19.12 -0.50
N SER A 206 1.30 18.55 -1.58
CA SER A 206 0.40 19.21 -2.55
C SER A 206 -1.06 19.27 -2.09
N GLY A 207 -1.41 18.65 -0.96
CA GLY A 207 -2.80 18.49 -0.52
C GLY A 207 -3.57 17.36 -1.19
N HIS A 208 -2.94 16.63 -2.15
CA HIS A 208 -3.53 15.42 -2.75
C HIS A 208 -3.34 14.19 -1.86
N PRO A 209 -4.28 13.23 -1.90
CA PRO A 209 -4.15 11.98 -1.17
C PRO A 209 -3.04 11.11 -1.78
N VAL A 210 -1.98 10.83 -1.02
CA VAL A 210 -0.88 9.95 -1.40
C VAL A 210 -1.05 8.55 -0.83
N ALA A 211 -1.86 8.41 0.22
CA ALA A 211 -2.22 7.14 0.84
C ALA A 211 -3.52 7.25 1.62
N SER A 212 -3.94 6.15 2.20
CA SER A 212 -4.96 6.09 3.25
C SER A 212 -4.53 5.12 4.35
N LEU A 213 -4.82 5.48 5.58
CA LEU A 213 -4.61 4.66 6.77
C LEU A 213 -5.96 4.19 7.30
N SER A 214 -6.07 2.92 7.70
CA SER A 214 -7.32 2.40 8.27
C SER A 214 -7.11 1.48 9.47
N ILE A 215 -8.09 1.50 10.38
CA ILE A 215 -8.29 0.51 11.44
C ILE A 215 -9.37 -0.44 10.96
N ASN A 216 -9.10 -1.76 10.99
CA ASN A 216 -9.98 -2.80 10.46
C ASN A 216 -10.34 -3.77 11.58
N ILE A 217 -11.63 -3.99 11.77
CA ILE A 217 -12.19 -4.74 12.88
C ILE A 217 -13.26 -5.72 12.38
N PRO A 218 -13.40 -6.93 12.95
CA PRO A 218 -14.58 -7.75 12.74
C PRO A 218 -15.85 -6.98 13.14
N SER A 219 -16.88 -6.96 12.26
CA SER A 219 -18.10 -6.19 12.52
C SER A 219 -18.78 -6.54 13.85
N SER A 220 -18.64 -7.80 14.27
CA SER A 220 -19.19 -8.29 15.55
C SER A 220 -18.55 -7.68 16.81
N ARG A 221 -17.35 -7.06 16.67
CA ARG A 221 -16.61 -6.44 17.78
C ARG A 221 -16.75 -4.92 17.81
N LEU A 222 -17.25 -4.32 16.73
CA LEU A 222 -17.40 -2.87 16.65
C LEU A 222 -18.54 -2.36 17.53
N THR A 223 -18.25 -1.37 18.40
CA THR A 223 -19.23 -0.65 19.21
C THR A 223 -19.27 0.82 18.79
N SER A 224 -20.31 1.56 19.19
CA SER A 224 -20.39 3.01 18.93
C SER A 224 -19.23 3.78 19.58
N GLU A 225 -18.79 3.37 20.75
CA GLU A 225 -17.68 3.97 21.48
C GLU A 225 -16.36 3.73 20.77
N SER A 226 -16.05 2.46 20.39
CA SER A 226 -14.83 2.15 19.65
C SER A 226 -14.80 2.82 18.28
N ARG A 227 -15.94 2.97 17.59
CA ARG A 227 -16.04 3.69 16.32
C ARG A 227 -15.58 5.16 16.46
N ALA A 228 -16.08 5.87 17.47
CA ALA A 228 -15.70 7.26 17.72
C ALA A 228 -14.21 7.39 18.05
N ALA A 229 -13.69 6.50 18.91
CA ALA A 229 -12.27 6.45 19.24
C ALA A 229 -11.40 6.16 18.01
N HIS A 230 -11.78 5.17 17.19
CA HIS A 230 -11.04 4.82 15.96
C HIS A 230 -11.01 5.96 14.95
N ALA A 231 -12.09 6.75 14.84
CA ALA A 231 -12.15 7.90 13.95
C ALA A 231 -11.09 8.96 14.31
N GLU A 232 -11.00 9.33 15.59
CA GLU A 232 -9.98 10.28 16.06
C GLU A 232 -8.56 9.74 15.91
N LEU A 233 -8.35 8.47 16.30
CA LEU A 233 -7.04 7.84 16.23
C LEU A 233 -6.50 7.77 14.80
N VAL A 234 -7.33 7.34 13.84
CA VAL A 234 -6.89 7.18 12.45
C VAL A 234 -6.67 8.53 11.77
N ARG A 235 -7.48 9.56 12.10
CA ARG A 235 -7.30 10.92 11.60
C ARG A 235 -5.99 11.54 12.10
N GLU A 236 -5.75 11.51 13.43
CA GLU A 236 -4.49 11.95 14.03
C GLU A 236 -3.26 11.27 13.39
N ALA A 237 -3.32 9.95 13.24
CA ALA A 237 -2.22 9.18 12.65
C ALA A 237 -1.99 9.53 11.17
N ALA A 238 -3.04 9.70 10.37
CA ALA A 238 -2.92 10.10 8.97
C ALA A 238 -2.31 11.50 8.82
N GLU A 239 -2.72 12.46 9.67
CA GLU A 239 -2.16 13.82 9.72
C GLU A 239 -0.65 13.78 10.08
N ARG A 240 -0.25 12.97 11.06
CA ARG A 240 1.16 12.78 11.45
C ARG A 240 2.02 12.26 10.28
N ILE A 241 1.52 11.26 9.55
CA ILE A 241 2.22 10.74 8.35
C ILE A 241 2.33 11.83 7.29
N GLY A 242 1.25 12.54 6.97
CA GLY A 242 1.24 13.61 5.98
C GLY A 242 2.21 14.75 6.33
N ALA A 243 2.24 15.19 7.59
CA ALA A 243 3.17 16.21 8.08
C ALA A 243 4.64 15.76 7.94
N ALA A 244 4.95 14.51 8.26
CA ALA A 244 6.30 13.99 8.14
C ALA A 244 6.77 13.84 6.68
N LEU A 245 5.86 13.56 5.73
CA LEU A 245 6.16 13.57 4.30
C LEU A 245 6.45 14.99 3.78
N GLY A 246 5.78 16.01 4.32
CA GLY A 246 6.03 17.42 3.98
C GLY A 246 7.33 17.98 4.57
N GLY A 247 7.75 17.50 5.73
CA GLY A 247 8.95 17.97 6.43
C GLY A 247 10.28 17.43 5.88
N GLY A 248 10.25 16.38 5.07
CA GLY A 248 11.47 15.70 4.56
C GLY A 248 12.25 16.45 3.47
N HIS A 249 11.74 17.57 2.94
CA HIS A 249 12.39 18.35 1.87
C HIS A 249 13.24 19.54 2.36
N GLY A 250 13.40 19.73 3.66
CA GLY A 250 14.05 20.90 4.26
C GLY A 250 15.41 20.69 4.94
N GLY A 251 16.13 19.59 4.71
CA GLY A 251 17.33 19.30 5.49
C GLY A 251 18.51 18.67 4.77
N ARG A 252 19.06 19.30 3.73
CA ARG A 252 20.49 19.13 3.43
C ARG A 252 21.26 20.29 4.11
N PRO A 253 22.06 20.05 5.14
CA PRO A 253 22.97 21.09 5.62
C PRO A 253 23.99 21.36 4.53
N GLY A 254 23.99 22.58 4.00
CA GLY A 254 24.98 23.08 3.08
C GLY A 254 26.36 22.90 3.69
N GLY A 255 27.20 22.10 3.07
CA GLY A 255 28.60 21.98 3.43
C GLY A 255 29.27 23.35 3.31
N THR A 256 29.63 23.94 4.44
CA THR A 256 30.49 25.10 4.51
C THR A 256 31.86 24.69 3.99
N SER A 257 32.19 25.13 2.77
CA SER A 257 33.55 25.08 2.24
C SER A 257 34.42 26.04 3.08
N GLY A 258 35.18 25.49 4.00
CA GLY A 258 36.22 26.19 4.73
C GLY A 258 37.29 26.68 3.77
N GLY A 259 37.33 27.98 3.51
CA GLY A 259 38.43 28.64 2.82
C GLY A 259 39.71 28.53 3.64
N ARG A 260 40.75 27.96 3.06
CA ARG A 260 42.11 28.04 3.59
C ARG A 260 42.68 29.44 3.42
N PRO A 261 43.27 30.09 4.45
CA PRO A 261 44.02 31.31 4.26
C PRO A 261 45.40 30.98 3.71
N GLY A 262 45.74 31.62 2.56
CA GLY A 262 47.06 31.52 1.95
C GLY A 262 48.14 32.18 2.79
N GLY A 263 49.13 31.39 3.19
CA GLY A 263 50.36 31.87 3.82
C GLY A 263 51.35 32.44 2.76
N GLY A 264 51.59 33.74 2.78
CA GLY A 264 52.61 34.38 2.01
C GLY A 264 54.02 34.00 2.46
N HIS A 265 54.85 33.51 1.57
CA HIS A 265 56.29 33.37 1.73
C HIS A 265 57.00 34.58 1.13
N SER A 266 57.55 35.41 1.99
CA SER A 266 58.55 36.45 1.69
C SER A 266 59.87 35.79 1.37
N ARG A 267 60.37 36.01 0.13
CA ARG A 267 61.76 35.72 -0.20
C ARG A 267 62.64 36.88 0.27
N ARG A 268 63.71 36.54 0.95
CA ARG A 268 64.96 37.32 1.04
C ARG A 268 66.09 36.47 0.58
N THR A 269 66.78 36.93 -0.45
CA THR A 269 68.16 36.64 -0.79
C THR A 269 69.05 37.77 -0.23
N PRO A 270 70.37 37.57 -0.03
CA PRO A 270 71.32 37.37 -1.10
C PRO A 270 71.96 36.00 -1.11
#